data_e0d1cdbb02f0e8772e9e43a123022d63
#
_entry.id   e0d1cdbb02f0e8772e9e43a123022d63
#
_cell.length_a   1.000
_cell.length_b   1.000
_cell.length_c   1.000
_cell.angle_alpha   90.00
_cell.angle_beta   90.00
_cell.angle_gamma   90.00
#
_symmetry.space_group_name_H-M   'P 1'
#
loop_
_entity.id
_entity.type
_entity.pdbx_description
1 polymer ?
#
loop_
_entity_poly.entity_id
_entity_poly.type
_entity_poly.pdbx_seq_one_letter_code
_entity_poly.pdbx_strand_id
1 'polypeptide(L)'
;MFKLLKQNISSDDKSLLIESICNIDDISYICDIIRFMNNNLSSRDIDNILSSYSRTLNFILIKTLIESSINQLSQKDIDLIINNIFENVNKENIVYFVSKTHDILTKKQVERIIDLALKINDSELIYNVSEILKDRLDKENVSKISKEMSKQENVYYVYEFLCTFKDKLSKEDKNKLVSKIVNSREMKLIVLVAVFIDVKLIEKLFKSKKELFIFAVGLNAFTLEELKKLKEKLDIKEEKPNIKNIPKKYKLKKKDK
;
A
#
# COMPACT_ATOMS: atom_id res chain seq x y z
N MET A 1 -27.53 29.77 5.49
CA MET A 1 -26.97 30.53 6.61
C MET A 1 -25.43 30.57 6.59
N PHE A 2 -24.69 29.48 6.47
CA PHE A 2 -23.24 29.48 6.56
C PHE A 2 -22.46 30.24 5.47
N LYS A 3 -22.99 30.42 4.27
CA LYS A 3 -22.32 31.19 3.19
C LYS A 3 -22.17 32.68 3.50
N LEU A 4 -23.08 33.26 4.30
CA LEU A 4 -23.05 34.67 4.71
C LEU A 4 -22.06 34.94 5.86
N LEU A 5 -21.75 33.94 6.66
CA LEU A 5 -20.81 34.04 7.79
C LEU A 5 -19.34 34.01 7.38
N LYS A 6 -19.04 33.55 6.17
CA LYS A 6 -17.67 33.27 5.69
C LYS A 6 -16.74 34.49 5.60
N GLN A 7 -17.31 35.72 5.54
CA GLN A 7 -16.52 36.92 5.27
C GLN A 7 -16.27 37.83 6.48
N ASN A 8 -16.92 37.61 7.63
CA ASN A 8 -16.92 38.56 8.72
C ASN A 8 -16.68 37.99 10.13
N ILE A 9 -16.28 36.77 10.30
CA ILE A 9 -15.99 36.20 11.62
C ILE A 9 -14.54 36.48 11.98
N SER A 10 -14.29 37.17 13.13
CA SER A 10 -12.95 37.40 13.64
C SER A 10 -12.26 36.07 14.03
N SER A 11 -10.93 36.08 14.17
CA SER A 11 -10.18 34.91 14.66
C SER A 11 -10.68 34.44 16.02
N ASP A 12 -10.99 35.39 16.90
CA ASP A 12 -11.46 35.12 18.28
C ASP A 12 -12.88 34.51 18.29
N ASP A 13 -13.78 35.01 17.44
CA ASP A 13 -15.14 34.47 17.32
C ASP A 13 -15.10 33.04 16.76
N LYS A 14 -14.14 32.74 15.86
CA LYS A 14 -13.92 31.38 15.33
C LYS A 14 -13.49 30.43 16.44
N SER A 15 -12.51 30.83 17.25
CA SER A 15 -12.02 29.99 18.36
C SER A 15 -13.11 29.77 19.41
N LEU A 16 -13.91 30.77 19.73
CA LEU A 16 -15.07 30.61 20.60
C LEU A 16 -16.12 29.66 20.03
N LEU A 17 -16.36 29.72 18.73
CA LEU A 17 -17.25 28.76 18.04
C LEU A 17 -16.72 27.33 18.17
N ILE A 18 -15.43 27.10 17.95
CA ILE A 18 -14.79 25.79 18.10
C ILE A 18 -14.91 25.30 19.56
N GLU A 19 -14.59 26.13 20.53
CA GLU A 19 -14.74 25.78 21.96
C GLU A 19 -16.20 25.40 22.31
N SER A 20 -17.17 26.14 21.79
CA SER A 20 -18.59 25.84 21.99
C SER A 20 -18.99 24.49 21.38
N ILE A 21 -18.45 24.16 20.23
CA ILE A 21 -18.74 22.92 19.48
C ILE A 21 -18.08 21.71 20.14
N CYS A 22 -16.87 21.87 20.69
CA CYS A 22 -16.19 20.82 21.42
C CYS A 22 -16.97 20.30 22.64
N ASN A 23 -17.99 21.05 23.08
CA ASN A 23 -18.93 20.63 24.13
C ASN A 23 -20.18 19.91 23.59
N ILE A 24 -20.34 19.81 22.28
CA ILE A 24 -21.47 19.13 21.63
C ILE A 24 -21.01 17.73 21.22
N ASP A 25 -21.74 16.71 21.62
CA ASP A 25 -21.43 15.30 21.28
C ASP A 25 -22.01 14.93 19.90
N ASP A 26 -21.82 15.80 18.90
CA ASP A 26 -22.25 15.59 17.52
C ASP A 26 -21.08 15.79 16.53
N ILE A 27 -20.45 14.67 16.20
CA ILE A 27 -19.29 14.64 15.29
C ILE A 27 -19.65 15.14 13.88
N SER A 28 -20.88 14.90 13.41
CA SER A 28 -21.31 15.35 12.08
C SER A 28 -21.32 16.86 12.00
N TYR A 29 -21.85 17.50 13.03
CA TYR A 29 -21.90 18.96 13.12
C TYR A 29 -20.51 19.59 13.18
N ILE A 30 -19.60 18.97 13.92
CA ILE A 30 -18.20 19.42 13.98
C ILE A 30 -17.50 19.29 12.63
N CYS A 31 -17.68 18.17 11.95
CA CYS A 31 -17.12 17.99 10.62
C CYS A 31 -17.62 19.04 9.64
N ASP A 32 -18.89 19.43 9.71
CA ASP A 32 -19.44 20.48 8.85
C ASP A 32 -18.82 21.85 9.14
N ILE A 33 -18.53 22.14 10.41
CA ILE A 33 -17.87 23.39 10.79
C ILE A 33 -16.41 23.38 10.37
N ILE A 34 -15.68 22.28 10.57
CA ILE A 34 -14.30 22.15 10.09
C ILE A 34 -14.23 22.37 8.58
N ARG A 35 -15.12 21.75 7.81
CA ARG A 35 -15.23 21.97 6.36
C ARG A 35 -15.56 23.41 5.99
N PHE A 36 -16.44 24.04 6.77
CA PHE A 36 -16.77 25.44 6.60
C PHE A 36 -15.58 26.35 6.85
N MET A 37 -14.78 26.08 7.87
CA MET A 37 -13.57 26.85 8.23
C MET A 37 -12.46 26.72 7.18
N ASN A 38 -12.35 25.61 6.48
CA ASN A 38 -11.50 25.33 5.32
C ASN A 38 -10.11 26.00 5.37
N ASN A 39 -9.12 25.35 5.95
CA ASN A 39 -7.75 25.86 6.15
C ASN A 39 -7.59 27.08 7.06
N ASN A 40 -8.64 27.54 7.71
CA ASN A 40 -8.61 28.68 8.63
C ASN A 40 -8.66 28.25 10.11
N LEU A 41 -8.47 26.96 10.41
CA LEU A 41 -8.28 26.50 11.79
C LEU A 41 -6.87 26.86 12.25
N SER A 42 -6.76 27.40 13.46
CA SER A 42 -5.45 27.54 14.11
C SER A 42 -5.00 26.19 14.68
N SER A 43 -3.70 26.05 14.95
CA SER A 43 -3.19 24.84 15.65
C SER A 43 -3.88 24.66 17.01
N ARG A 44 -4.22 25.75 17.71
CA ARG A 44 -4.96 25.70 18.98
C ARG A 44 -6.38 25.14 18.80
N ASP A 45 -7.07 25.50 17.70
CA ASP A 45 -8.40 24.99 17.42
C ASP A 45 -8.35 23.47 17.17
N ILE A 46 -7.33 23.01 16.44
CA ILE A 46 -7.10 21.59 16.18
C ILE A 46 -6.78 20.82 17.47
N ASP A 47 -5.88 21.37 18.31
CA ASP A 47 -5.57 20.79 19.63
C ASP A 47 -6.83 20.66 20.50
N ASN A 48 -7.70 21.67 20.50
CA ASN A 48 -8.96 21.65 21.27
C ASN A 48 -9.90 20.56 20.73
N ILE A 49 -10.09 20.47 19.42
CA ILE A 49 -10.92 19.46 18.78
C ILE A 49 -10.38 18.04 19.10
N LEU A 50 -9.10 17.79 18.86
CA LEU A 50 -8.51 16.47 19.10
C LEU A 50 -8.53 16.09 20.59
N SER A 51 -8.31 17.04 21.48
CA SER A 51 -8.34 16.80 22.93
C SER A 51 -9.75 16.46 23.41
N SER A 52 -10.76 17.20 22.93
CA SER A 52 -12.17 16.99 23.31
C SER A 52 -12.69 15.64 22.85
N TYR A 53 -12.24 15.17 21.67
CA TYR A 53 -12.67 13.91 21.09
C TYR A 53 -11.64 12.78 21.25
N SER A 54 -10.60 12.94 22.06
CA SER A 54 -9.54 11.94 22.25
C SER A 54 -10.04 10.53 22.58
N ARG A 55 -11.18 10.41 23.27
CA ARG A 55 -11.81 9.13 23.64
C ARG A 55 -12.79 8.59 22.59
N THR A 56 -13.36 9.47 21.78
CA THR A 56 -14.37 9.16 20.76
C THR A 56 -13.91 9.53 19.37
N LEU A 57 -12.58 9.71 19.19
CA LEU A 57 -11.97 10.11 17.94
C LEU A 57 -12.29 9.07 16.86
N ASN A 58 -13.22 9.40 15.98
CA ASN A 58 -13.57 8.53 14.87
C ASN A 58 -12.87 8.96 13.57
N PHE A 59 -12.85 8.03 12.63
CA PHE A 59 -12.15 8.26 11.38
C PHE A 59 -12.76 9.39 10.53
N ILE A 60 -14.07 9.67 10.63
CA ILE A 60 -14.72 10.75 9.88
C ILE A 60 -14.15 12.11 10.30
N LEU A 61 -13.97 12.32 11.60
CA LEU A 61 -13.36 13.52 12.13
C LEU A 61 -11.89 13.64 11.72
N ILE A 62 -11.11 12.55 11.87
CA ILE A 62 -9.71 12.50 11.44
C ILE A 62 -9.59 12.83 9.95
N LYS A 63 -10.40 12.21 9.12
CA LYS A 63 -10.43 12.45 7.67
C LYS A 63 -10.73 13.92 7.38
N THR A 64 -11.73 14.49 8.04
CA THR A 64 -12.13 15.89 7.85
C THR A 64 -11.00 16.85 8.24
N LEU A 65 -10.32 16.61 9.36
CA LEU A 65 -9.17 17.41 9.79
C LEU A 65 -8.01 17.34 8.79
N ILE A 66 -7.68 16.15 8.30
CA ILE A 66 -6.64 15.96 7.30
C ILE A 66 -6.98 16.71 6.00
N GLU A 67 -8.21 16.55 5.50
CA GLU A 67 -8.65 17.19 4.26
C GLU A 67 -8.71 18.72 4.35
N SER A 68 -9.01 19.25 5.52
CA SER A 68 -9.21 20.69 5.71
C SER A 68 -8.01 21.42 6.31
N SER A 69 -7.10 20.74 6.99
CA SER A 69 -6.11 21.41 7.84
C SER A 69 -4.79 20.65 8.00
N ILE A 70 -4.41 19.84 7.02
CA ILE A 70 -3.20 18.99 7.12
C ILE A 70 -1.93 19.78 7.45
N ASN A 71 -1.79 21.00 6.90
CA ASN A 71 -0.61 21.85 7.08
C ASN A 71 -0.58 22.52 8.48
N GLN A 72 -1.66 22.50 9.22
CA GLN A 72 -1.79 23.06 10.58
C GLN A 72 -1.66 21.98 11.66
N LEU A 73 -1.65 20.70 11.30
CA LEU A 73 -1.44 19.60 12.25
C LEU A 73 -0.04 19.68 12.86
N SER A 74 0.03 19.71 14.17
CA SER A 74 1.30 19.59 14.89
C SER A 74 1.81 18.14 14.86
N GLN A 75 3.09 17.92 15.13
CA GLN A 75 3.63 16.56 15.24
C GLN A 75 2.96 15.76 16.37
N LYS A 76 2.52 16.45 17.43
CA LYS A 76 1.77 15.84 18.53
C LYS A 76 0.37 15.38 18.09
N ASP A 77 -0.30 16.16 17.24
CA ASP A 77 -1.60 15.79 16.68
C ASP A 77 -1.47 14.55 15.80
N ILE A 78 -0.43 14.50 14.97
CA ILE A 78 -0.13 13.35 14.12
C ILE A 78 0.12 12.10 14.99
N ASP A 79 0.87 12.22 16.09
CA ASP A 79 1.11 11.11 17.01
C ASP A 79 -0.18 10.61 17.68
N LEU A 80 -1.08 11.50 18.05
CA LEU A 80 -2.39 11.16 18.61
C LEU A 80 -3.26 10.43 17.57
N ILE A 81 -3.29 10.93 16.35
CA ILE A 81 -4.02 10.31 15.24
C ILE A 81 -3.48 8.92 14.93
N ILE A 82 -2.15 8.76 14.86
CA ILE A 82 -1.51 7.45 14.64
C ILE A 82 -1.97 6.45 15.70
N ASN A 83 -1.93 6.82 16.98
CA ASN A 83 -2.38 5.93 18.04
C ASN A 83 -3.83 5.48 17.84
N ASN A 84 -4.72 6.43 17.63
CA ASN A 84 -6.14 6.15 17.50
C ASN A 84 -6.46 5.24 16.30
N ILE A 85 -5.88 5.53 15.13
CA ILE A 85 -6.14 4.76 13.90
C ILE A 85 -5.64 3.31 14.04
N PHE A 86 -4.49 3.11 14.70
CA PHE A 86 -3.93 1.76 14.88
C PHE A 86 -4.57 1.00 16.04
N GLU A 87 -5.15 1.69 17.04
CA GLU A 87 -5.96 1.04 18.08
C GLU A 87 -7.29 0.50 17.52
N ASN A 88 -7.90 1.24 16.59
CA ASN A 88 -9.18 0.91 15.96
C ASN A 88 -9.00 0.15 14.65
N VAL A 89 -8.09 -0.76 14.55
CA VAL A 89 -7.60 -1.46 13.36
C VAL A 89 -8.60 -1.54 12.20
N ASN A 90 -8.58 -0.56 11.32
CA ASN A 90 -9.23 -0.58 10.01
C ASN A 90 -8.18 -0.29 8.94
N LYS A 91 -7.90 -1.28 8.09
CA LYS A 91 -6.82 -1.21 7.11
C LYS A 91 -6.97 -0.04 6.14
N GLU A 92 -8.19 0.20 5.64
CA GLU A 92 -8.48 1.26 4.68
C GLU A 92 -8.20 2.63 5.29
N ASN A 93 -8.58 2.81 6.56
CA ASN A 93 -8.34 4.05 7.30
C ASN A 93 -6.86 4.31 7.53
N ILE A 94 -6.09 3.25 7.85
CA ILE A 94 -4.63 3.34 8.03
C ILE A 94 -3.97 3.73 6.71
N VAL A 95 -4.30 3.02 5.63
CA VAL A 95 -3.76 3.29 4.28
C VAL A 95 -4.11 4.71 3.83
N TYR A 96 -5.37 5.14 4.02
CA TYR A 96 -5.80 6.50 3.71
C TYR A 96 -4.97 7.54 4.49
N PHE A 97 -4.86 7.38 5.81
CA PHE A 97 -4.08 8.30 6.65
C PHE A 97 -2.65 8.41 6.17
N VAL A 98 -1.96 7.28 6.00
CA VAL A 98 -0.56 7.26 5.55
C VAL A 98 -0.43 7.91 4.17
N SER A 99 -1.35 7.63 3.24
CA SER A 99 -1.33 8.21 1.89
C SER A 99 -1.46 9.73 1.86
N LYS A 100 -2.17 10.31 2.83
CA LYS A 100 -2.37 11.76 2.93
C LYS A 100 -1.30 12.48 3.73
N THR A 101 -0.64 11.78 4.64
CA THR A 101 0.30 12.40 5.58
C THR A 101 1.77 12.06 5.33
N HIS A 102 2.08 11.13 4.41
CA HIS A 102 3.45 10.61 4.21
C HIS A 102 4.52 11.67 4.07
N ASP A 103 4.21 12.84 3.45
CA ASP A 103 5.18 13.92 3.25
C ASP A 103 5.52 14.68 4.54
N ILE A 104 4.58 14.77 5.48
CA ILE A 104 4.75 15.56 6.71
C ILE A 104 5.17 14.73 7.93
N LEU A 105 5.19 13.39 7.83
CA LEU A 105 5.63 12.51 8.90
C LEU A 105 7.11 12.74 9.24
N THR A 106 7.49 12.68 10.50
CA THR A 106 8.89 12.58 10.90
C THR A 106 9.43 11.18 10.67
N LYS A 107 10.77 11.03 10.65
CA LYS A 107 11.40 9.69 10.56
C LYS A 107 10.90 8.77 11.68
N LYS A 108 10.80 9.26 12.91
CA LYS A 108 10.31 8.50 14.07
C LYS A 108 8.87 8.03 13.90
N GLN A 109 8.02 8.87 13.30
CA GLN A 109 6.63 8.49 13.00
C GLN A 109 6.54 7.43 11.90
N VAL A 110 7.38 7.53 10.86
CA VAL A 110 7.48 6.50 9.83
C VAL A 110 7.88 5.15 10.45
N GLU A 111 8.93 5.12 11.26
CA GLU A 111 9.37 3.90 11.97
C GLU A 111 8.25 3.32 12.83
N ARG A 112 7.55 4.17 13.58
CA ARG A 112 6.42 3.76 14.43
C ARG A 112 5.25 3.19 13.62
N ILE A 113 4.88 3.82 12.50
CA ILE A 113 3.82 3.32 11.60
C ILE A 113 4.18 1.94 11.08
N ILE A 114 5.43 1.74 10.65
CA ILE A 114 5.90 0.43 10.22
C ILE A 114 5.79 -0.59 11.35
N ASP A 115 6.25 -0.26 12.56
CA ASP A 115 6.19 -1.17 13.70
C ASP A 115 4.76 -1.59 14.04
N LEU A 116 3.83 -0.64 13.99
CA LEU A 116 2.41 -0.89 14.23
C LEU A 116 1.79 -1.75 13.11
N ALA A 117 2.11 -1.48 11.84
CA ALA A 117 1.65 -2.28 10.71
C ALA A 117 2.18 -3.74 10.81
N LEU A 118 3.45 -3.92 11.16
CA LEU A 118 4.04 -5.24 11.38
C LEU A 118 3.38 -5.99 12.55
N LYS A 119 3.01 -5.28 13.61
CA LYS A 119 2.31 -5.87 14.77
C LYS A 119 0.90 -6.38 14.41
N ILE A 120 0.20 -5.72 13.50
CA ILE A 120 -1.10 -6.19 12.99
C ILE A 120 -0.93 -7.48 12.19
N ASN A 121 0.24 -7.70 11.59
CA ASN A 121 0.60 -8.92 10.87
C ASN A 121 -0.30 -9.27 9.69
N ASP A 122 -0.74 -8.26 8.95
CA ASP A 122 -1.51 -8.41 7.71
C ASP A 122 -0.66 -8.02 6.51
N SER A 123 -0.48 -8.97 5.58
CA SER A 123 0.43 -8.80 4.43
C SER A 123 0.04 -7.67 3.48
N GLU A 124 -1.26 -7.46 3.27
CA GLU A 124 -1.79 -6.39 2.43
C GLU A 124 -1.52 -5.02 3.05
N LEU A 125 -1.83 -4.88 4.35
CA LEU A 125 -1.57 -3.64 5.08
C LEU A 125 -0.08 -3.32 5.12
N ILE A 126 0.77 -4.31 5.45
CA ILE A 126 2.23 -4.15 5.48
C ILE A 126 2.75 -3.68 4.12
N TYR A 127 2.31 -4.32 3.03
CA TYR A 127 2.71 -3.94 1.69
C TYR A 127 2.25 -2.52 1.34
N ASN A 128 0.96 -2.21 1.47
CA ASN A 128 0.39 -0.92 1.09
C ASN A 128 1.03 0.25 1.85
N VAL A 129 1.22 0.11 3.17
CA VAL A 129 1.90 1.11 4.00
C VAL A 129 3.35 1.27 3.56
N SER A 130 4.06 0.17 3.31
CA SER A 130 5.46 0.20 2.88
C SER A 130 5.62 0.83 1.50
N GLU A 131 4.71 0.56 0.56
CA GLU A 131 4.72 1.13 -0.78
C GLU A 131 4.53 2.66 -0.76
N ILE A 132 3.56 3.14 0.02
CA ILE A 132 3.34 4.58 0.19
C ILE A 132 4.60 5.26 0.78
N LEU A 133 5.23 4.62 1.75
CA LEU A 133 6.41 5.15 2.44
C LEU A 133 7.74 4.80 1.76
N LYS A 134 7.74 4.18 0.57
CA LYS A 134 8.91 3.58 -0.07
C LYS A 134 10.14 4.49 -0.16
N ASP A 135 9.92 5.77 -0.44
CA ASP A 135 11.01 6.73 -0.61
C ASP A 135 11.60 7.20 0.74
N ARG A 136 10.89 6.95 1.83
CA ARG A 136 11.26 7.30 3.21
C ARG A 136 11.84 6.13 4.01
N LEU A 137 11.72 4.90 3.50
CA LEU A 137 12.26 3.71 4.14
C LEU A 137 13.75 3.54 3.79
N ASP A 138 14.58 3.44 4.82
CA ASP A 138 15.98 3.04 4.67
C ASP A 138 16.11 1.50 4.56
N LYS A 139 17.35 1.03 4.36
CA LYS A 139 17.64 -0.40 4.21
C LYS A 139 17.31 -1.21 5.45
N GLU A 140 17.43 -0.63 6.63
CA GLU A 140 17.13 -1.30 7.90
C GLU A 140 15.62 -1.56 8.03
N ASN A 141 14.80 -0.54 7.76
CA ASN A 141 13.34 -0.67 7.72
C ASN A 141 12.90 -1.72 6.69
N VAL A 142 13.47 -1.67 5.48
CA VAL A 142 13.15 -2.63 4.42
C VAL A 142 13.53 -4.06 4.83
N SER A 143 14.69 -4.26 5.48
CA SER A 143 15.09 -5.57 5.99
C SER A 143 14.15 -6.08 7.10
N LYS A 144 13.73 -5.19 8.00
CA LYS A 144 12.75 -5.51 9.05
C LYS A 144 11.41 -5.98 8.45
N ILE A 145 10.89 -5.23 7.49
CA ILE A 145 9.64 -5.56 6.78
C ILE A 145 9.81 -6.87 6.01
N SER A 146 10.93 -7.07 5.32
CA SER A 146 11.22 -8.29 4.56
C SER A 146 11.16 -9.55 5.42
N LYS A 147 11.69 -9.49 6.65
CA LYS A 147 11.64 -10.61 7.60
C LYS A 147 10.19 -11.00 7.93
N GLU A 148 9.31 -10.04 8.15
CA GLU A 148 7.89 -10.32 8.42
C GLU A 148 7.14 -10.76 7.16
N MET A 149 7.40 -10.12 6.01
CA MET A 149 6.82 -10.53 4.72
C MET A 149 7.17 -11.98 4.35
N SER A 150 8.38 -12.45 4.69
CA SER A 150 8.77 -13.84 4.43
C SER A 150 7.96 -14.88 5.23
N LYS A 151 7.27 -14.47 6.28
CA LYS A 151 6.40 -15.33 7.12
C LYS A 151 4.94 -15.34 6.64
N GLN A 152 4.53 -14.34 5.82
CA GLN A 152 3.15 -14.16 5.41
C GLN A 152 2.64 -15.31 4.53
N GLU A 153 1.36 -15.65 4.66
CA GLU A 153 0.73 -16.71 3.87
C GLU A 153 0.38 -16.22 2.45
N ASN A 154 -0.08 -14.98 2.32
CA ASN A 154 -0.44 -14.42 1.03
C ASN A 154 0.81 -14.02 0.24
N VAL A 155 1.28 -14.93 -0.58
CA VAL A 155 2.51 -14.76 -1.38
C VAL A 155 2.39 -13.74 -2.50
N TYR A 156 1.18 -13.29 -2.85
CA TYR A 156 0.99 -12.20 -3.81
C TYR A 156 1.62 -10.91 -3.27
N TYR A 157 1.31 -10.52 -2.04
CA TYR A 157 1.90 -9.33 -1.44
C TYR A 157 3.40 -9.49 -1.13
N VAL A 158 3.87 -10.72 -0.89
CA VAL A 158 5.31 -11.03 -0.81
C VAL A 158 6.01 -10.73 -2.14
N TYR A 159 5.38 -11.12 -3.25
CA TYR A 159 5.88 -10.84 -4.60
C TYR A 159 5.87 -9.32 -4.90
N GLU A 160 4.77 -8.62 -4.64
CA GLU A 160 4.67 -7.17 -4.84
C GLU A 160 5.73 -6.42 -4.03
N PHE A 161 5.93 -6.80 -2.76
CA PHE A 161 6.98 -6.23 -1.92
C PHE A 161 8.38 -6.48 -2.50
N LEU A 162 8.65 -7.70 -2.95
CA LEU A 162 9.92 -8.08 -3.57
C LEU A 162 10.19 -7.23 -4.83
N CYS A 163 9.19 -6.99 -5.67
CA CYS A 163 9.30 -6.15 -6.87
C CYS A 163 9.57 -4.69 -6.53
N THR A 164 8.81 -4.14 -5.58
CA THR A 164 8.90 -2.72 -5.18
C THR A 164 10.25 -2.39 -4.54
N PHE A 165 10.76 -3.29 -3.71
CA PHE A 165 11.98 -3.04 -2.91
C PHE A 165 13.23 -3.78 -3.37
N LYS A 166 13.22 -4.41 -4.55
CA LYS A 166 14.32 -5.25 -5.08
C LYS A 166 15.70 -4.60 -4.99
N ASP A 167 15.80 -3.27 -5.14
CA ASP A 167 17.05 -2.53 -5.16
C ASP A 167 17.53 -2.12 -3.75
N LYS A 168 16.62 -2.14 -2.76
CA LYS A 168 16.90 -1.86 -1.35
C LYS A 168 17.13 -3.13 -0.53
N LEU A 169 16.68 -4.28 -1.00
CA LEU A 169 16.81 -5.57 -0.32
C LEU A 169 18.25 -6.08 -0.33
N SER A 170 18.70 -6.62 0.80
CA SER A 170 19.93 -7.42 0.84
C SER A 170 19.78 -8.69 0.01
N LYS A 171 20.91 -9.29 -0.39
CA LYS A 171 20.90 -10.57 -1.10
C LYS A 171 20.22 -11.68 -0.27
N GLU A 172 20.43 -11.67 1.04
CA GLU A 172 19.85 -12.64 1.95
C GLU A 172 18.31 -12.47 2.03
N ASP A 173 17.83 -11.24 2.25
CA ASP A 173 16.40 -10.95 2.32
C ASP A 173 15.70 -11.28 1.01
N LYS A 174 16.30 -10.92 -0.13
CA LYS A 174 15.81 -11.29 -1.46
C LYS A 174 15.66 -12.80 -1.61
N ASN A 175 16.69 -13.57 -1.23
CA ASN A 175 16.66 -15.02 -1.31
C ASN A 175 15.55 -15.64 -0.44
N LYS A 176 15.30 -15.09 0.76
CA LYS A 176 14.22 -15.55 1.65
C LYS A 176 12.85 -15.35 1.01
N LEU A 177 12.60 -14.15 0.46
CA LEU A 177 11.32 -13.84 -0.21
C LEU A 177 11.12 -14.71 -1.48
N VAL A 178 12.17 -14.85 -2.30
CA VAL A 178 12.14 -15.73 -3.47
C VAL A 178 11.84 -17.17 -3.06
N SER A 179 12.52 -17.70 -2.04
CA SER A 179 12.28 -19.06 -1.54
C SER A 179 10.84 -19.23 -1.03
N LYS A 180 10.28 -18.22 -0.35
CA LYS A 180 8.88 -18.23 0.09
C LYS A 180 7.92 -18.37 -1.10
N ILE A 181 8.12 -17.58 -2.17
CA ILE A 181 7.28 -17.62 -3.37
C ILE A 181 7.43 -18.96 -4.09
N VAL A 182 8.66 -19.47 -4.26
CA VAL A 182 8.90 -20.78 -4.91
C VAL A 182 8.23 -21.92 -4.14
N ASN A 183 8.28 -21.89 -2.81
CA ASN A 183 7.68 -22.92 -1.96
C ASN A 183 6.15 -22.86 -1.89
N SER A 184 5.53 -21.75 -2.29
CA SER A 184 4.07 -21.59 -2.26
C SER A 184 3.34 -22.40 -3.33
N ARG A 185 4.05 -22.83 -4.39
CA ARG A 185 3.50 -23.48 -5.58
C ARG A 185 2.60 -22.59 -6.45
N GLU A 186 2.60 -21.28 -6.22
CA GLU A 186 1.89 -20.29 -7.06
C GLU A 186 2.65 -20.10 -8.38
N MET A 187 2.35 -20.93 -9.37
CA MET A 187 3.12 -21.05 -10.60
C MET A 187 3.26 -19.75 -11.38
N LYS A 188 2.21 -18.90 -11.41
CA LYS A 188 2.30 -17.58 -12.06
C LYS A 188 3.39 -16.72 -11.41
N LEU A 189 3.41 -16.64 -10.08
CA LEU A 189 4.39 -15.84 -9.35
C LEU A 189 5.80 -16.40 -9.49
N ILE A 190 5.94 -17.73 -9.51
CA ILE A 190 7.25 -18.40 -9.75
C ILE A 190 7.81 -18.01 -11.11
N VAL A 191 6.99 -18.02 -12.16
CA VAL A 191 7.41 -17.60 -13.51
C VAL A 191 7.83 -16.13 -13.50
N LEU A 192 7.05 -15.25 -12.88
CA LEU A 192 7.35 -13.82 -12.80
C LEU A 192 8.67 -13.56 -12.04
N VAL A 193 8.87 -14.23 -10.91
CA VAL A 193 10.13 -14.13 -10.15
C VAL A 193 11.32 -14.62 -10.97
N ALA A 194 11.19 -15.75 -11.65
CA ALA A 194 12.26 -16.31 -12.48
C ALA A 194 12.66 -15.37 -13.63
N VAL A 195 11.70 -14.67 -14.23
CA VAL A 195 11.96 -13.80 -15.39
C VAL A 195 12.44 -12.40 -14.97
N PHE A 196 11.80 -11.80 -13.95
CA PHE A 196 12.01 -10.39 -13.64
C PHE A 196 12.92 -10.13 -12.43
N ILE A 197 13.13 -11.12 -11.57
CA ILE A 197 13.84 -10.95 -10.30
C ILE A 197 15.11 -11.79 -10.23
N ASP A 198 15.01 -13.10 -10.46
CA ASP A 198 16.13 -14.04 -10.35
C ASP A 198 16.19 -14.99 -11.55
N VAL A 199 16.87 -14.58 -12.60
CA VAL A 199 17.03 -15.33 -13.86
C VAL A 199 17.66 -16.72 -13.63
N LYS A 200 18.45 -16.92 -12.57
CA LYS A 200 19.04 -18.22 -12.23
C LYS A 200 17.99 -19.28 -11.86
N LEU A 201 16.79 -18.86 -11.48
CA LEU A 201 15.68 -19.78 -11.26
C LEU A 201 15.21 -20.45 -12.55
N ILE A 202 15.40 -19.81 -13.71
CA ILE A 202 15.04 -20.42 -14.99
C ILE A 202 15.84 -21.72 -15.17
N GLU A 203 17.15 -21.67 -14.93
CA GLU A 203 18.03 -22.85 -15.07
C GLU A 203 17.72 -23.93 -14.04
N LYS A 204 17.23 -23.56 -12.85
CA LYS A 204 16.88 -24.53 -11.79
C LYS A 204 15.53 -25.20 -11.98
N LEU A 205 14.55 -24.46 -12.53
CA LEU A 205 13.16 -24.90 -12.59
C LEU A 205 12.72 -25.31 -14.00
N PHE A 206 13.42 -24.85 -15.03
CA PHE A 206 13.09 -25.06 -16.42
C PHE A 206 14.37 -25.42 -17.21
N LYS A 207 14.25 -26.27 -18.24
CA LYS A 207 15.40 -26.65 -19.07
C LYS A 207 15.88 -25.52 -19.98
N SER A 208 15.00 -24.57 -20.31
CA SER A 208 15.32 -23.42 -21.16
C SER A 208 14.33 -22.29 -20.99
N LYS A 209 14.71 -21.08 -21.43
CA LYS A 209 13.81 -19.92 -21.53
C LYS A 209 12.57 -20.21 -22.39
N LYS A 210 12.72 -20.99 -23.46
CA LYS A 210 11.63 -21.42 -24.36
C LYS A 210 10.64 -22.32 -23.64
N GLU A 211 11.12 -23.27 -22.83
CA GLU A 211 10.28 -24.15 -22.02
C GLU A 211 9.49 -23.36 -20.97
N LEU A 212 10.13 -22.43 -20.28
CA LEU A 212 9.45 -21.53 -19.34
C LEU A 212 8.34 -20.74 -20.03
N PHE A 213 8.60 -20.20 -21.21
CA PHE A 213 7.58 -19.43 -21.95
C PHE A 213 6.40 -20.32 -22.38
N ILE A 214 6.68 -21.52 -22.90
CA ILE A 214 5.64 -22.51 -23.26
C ILE A 214 4.82 -22.87 -22.01
N PHE A 215 5.47 -23.06 -20.87
CA PHE A 215 4.82 -23.32 -19.61
C PHE A 215 3.93 -22.16 -19.17
N ALA A 216 4.41 -20.90 -19.25
CA ALA A 216 3.63 -19.71 -18.92
C ALA A 216 2.37 -19.59 -19.80
N VAL A 217 2.48 -19.85 -21.11
CA VAL A 217 1.32 -19.90 -22.04
C VAL A 217 0.35 -21.00 -21.63
N GLY A 218 0.87 -22.17 -21.24
CA GLY A 218 0.06 -23.33 -20.82
C GLY A 218 -0.68 -23.15 -19.51
N LEU A 219 -0.22 -22.27 -18.62
CA LEU A 219 -0.88 -21.97 -17.33
C LEU A 219 -2.23 -21.28 -17.50
N ASN A 220 -2.46 -20.61 -18.65
CA ASN A 220 -3.66 -19.80 -18.89
C ASN A 220 -3.98 -18.77 -17.78
N ALA A 221 -2.94 -18.34 -17.07
CA ALA A 221 -3.01 -17.41 -15.95
C ALA A 221 -2.46 -16.02 -16.30
N PHE A 222 -1.93 -15.86 -17.52
CA PHE A 222 -1.33 -14.64 -18.02
C PHE A 222 -2.21 -13.99 -19.08
N THR A 223 -2.31 -12.66 -19.06
CA THR A 223 -2.91 -11.90 -20.14
C THR A 223 -2.00 -11.89 -21.37
N LEU A 224 -2.55 -11.54 -22.53
CA LEU A 224 -1.75 -11.41 -23.76
C LEU A 224 -0.63 -10.36 -23.63
N GLU A 225 -0.89 -9.30 -22.89
CA GLU A 225 0.10 -8.23 -22.63
C GLU A 225 1.24 -8.74 -21.74
N GLU A 226 0.90 -9.45 -20.67
CA GLU A 226 1.91 -10.08 -19.80
C GLU A 226 2.77 -11.09 -20.57
N LEU A 227 2.16 -11.91 -21.44
CA LEU A 227 2.90 -12.85 -22.29
C LEU A 227 3.83 -12.14 -23.29
N LYS A 228 3.43 -11.00 -23.86
CA LYS A 228 4.32 -10.18 -24.69
C LYS A 228 5.53 -9.69 -23.91
N LYS A 229 5.31 -9.10 -22.73
CA LYS A 229 6.39 -8.64 -21.84
C LYS A 229 7.35 -9.79 -21.44
N LEU A 230 6.81 -10.99 -21.14
CA LEU A 230 7.60 -12.18 -20.85
C LEU A 230 8.45 -12.58 -22.05
N LYS A 231 7.87 -12.62 -23.27
CA LYS A 231 8.56 -12.97 -24.50
C LYS A 231 9.72 -12.03 -24.81
N GLU A 232 9.48 -10.73 -24.70
CA GLU A 232 10.50 -9.68 -24.87
C GLU A 232 11.63 -9.83 -23.86
N LYS A 233 11.29 -9.99 -22.58
CA LYS A 233 12.29 -10.13 -21.51
C LYS A 233 13.14 -11.40 -21.64
N LEU A 234 12.58 -12.47 -22.17
CA LEU A 234 13.28 -13.73 -22.40
C LEU A 234 14.10 -13.72 -23.71
N ASP A 235 13.98 -12.67 -24.52
CA ASP A 235 14.62 -12.56 -25.84
C ASP A 235 14.31 -13.77 -26.74
N ILE A 236 13.04 -14.20 -26.77
CA ILE A 236 12.58 -15.31 -27.60
C ILE A 236 12.26 -14.77 -28.98
N LYS A 237 13.17 -15.01 -29.95
CA LYS A 237 12.98 -14.65 -31.35
C LYS A 237 11.77 -15.37 -31.94
N GLU A 238 11.06 -14.68 -32.83
CA GLU A 238 10.00 -15.30 -33.62
C GLU A 238 10.59 -16.34 -34.60
N GLU A 239 10.65 -17.56 -34.17
CA GLU A 239 10.66 -18.62 -35.17
C GLU A 239 9.25 -18.69 -35.77
N LYS A 240 9.12 -18.51 -37.10
CA LYS A 240 7.85 -18.78 -37.76
C LYS A 240 7.38 -20.14 -37.31
N PRO A 241 6.16 -20.26 -36.75
CA PRO A 241 5.71 -21.52 -36.18
C PRO A 241 5.80 -22.58 -37.27
N ASN A 242 6.66 -23.55 -37.09
CA ASN A 242 6.68 -24.71 -37.94
C ASN A 242 5.48 -25.59 -37.55
N ILE A 243 4.33 -25.28 -38.18
CA ILE A 243 3.00 -25.84 -37.90
C ILE A 243 3.01 -27.39 -37.93
N LYS A 244 4.06 -27.98 -38.50
CA LYS A 244 4.22 -29.44 -38.58
C LYS A 244 4.52 -30.16 -37.27
N ASN A 245 4.99 -29.42 -36.24
CA ASN A 245 5.48 -30.03 -35.00
C ASN A 245 4.62 -29.73 -33.73
N ILE A 246 3.36 -29.33 -33.88
CA ILE A 246 2.46 -29.23 -32.73
C ILE A 246 2.08 -30.67 -32.31
N PRO A 247 2.44 -31.11 -31.09
CA PRO A 247 2.03 -32.42 -30.60
C PRO A 247 0.50 -32.55 -30.67
N LYS A 248 0.00 -33.66 -31.24
CA LYS A 248 -1.44 -33.90 -31.51
C LYS A 248 -2.35 -33.64 -30.28
N LYS A 249 -1.83 -33.74 -29.06
CA LYS A 249 -2.57 -33.50 -27.82
C LYS A 249 -2.95 -32.02 -27.57
N TYR A 250 -2.39 -31.07 -28.33
CA TYR A 250 -2.73 -29.63 -28.22
C TYR A 250 -3.57 -29.10 -29.38
N LYS A 251 -4.08 -29.96 -30.26
CA LYS A 251 -5.06 -29.55 -31.27
C LYS A 251 -6.38 -29.28 -30.56
N LEU A 252 -6.76 -28.03 -30.40
CA LEU A 252 -8.11 -27.62 -30.02
C LEU A 252 -9.10 -28.33 -30.93
N LYS A 253 -10.03 -29.09 -30.33
CA LYS A 253 -11.19 -29.63 -31.07
C LYS A 253 -11.94 -28.43 -31.65
N LYS A 254 -11.97 -28.32 -33.00
CA LYS A 254 -12.90 -27.42 -33.65
C LYS A 254 -14.30 -27.81 -33.14
N LYS A 255 -14.99 -26.89 -32.48
CA LYS A 255 -16.43 -27.03 -32.28
C LYS A 255 -17.06 -26.87 -33.66
N ASP A 256 -17.56 -27.99 -34.17
CA ASP A 256 -18.47 -27.94 -35.31
C ASP A 256 -19.72 -27.16 -34.89
N LYS A 257 -20.16 -26.31 -35.84
CA LYS A 257 -21.33 -25.44 -35.69
C LYS A 257 -22.61 -26.24 -35.55
#